data_6aa2f8a2f47325128a4576bf1c55fdea
#
_entry.id   6aa2f8a2f47325128a4576bf1c55fdea
#
_cell.length_a   1.000
_cell.length_b   1.000
_cell.length_c   1.000
_cell.angle_alpha   90.00
_cell.angle_beta   90.00
_cell.angle_gamma   90.00
#
_symmetry.space_group_name_H-M   'P 1'
#
loop_
_entity.id
_entity.type
_entity.pdbx_description
1 polymer ?
#
loop_
_entity_poly.entity_id
_entity_poly.type
_entity_poly.pdbx_seq_one_letter_code
_entity_poly.pdbx_strand_id
1 'polypeptide(L)'
;MFDKIYRGEPTFEGAPPPTGIPWDVGQAQPRLMELEALGGITGEVLDIGCGLGENAVFLASRGYSVTALDGSPAAIERSRARAAEVGVAVTFGVADATDLTGYDGRFDTVVDSALYHCLDDDGRRAYANGLHRATRPDARWHLYCFSEGNVNGVISPMRSVSEDNTRDTLTSSGWRIDFLGPTTYLANTAALGGDDTSIPEQMRQMMSAEQLEQMADVRSRFETIVPMLDDDRLHLPFTVVHASRVD
;
A
#
# COMPACT_ATOMS: atom_id res chain seq x y z
N MET A 1 13.93 4.98 1.01
CA MET A 1 13.82 4.09 -0.17
C MET A 1 12.72 4.54 -1.10
N PHE A 2 11.47 4.63 -0.67
CA PHE A 2 10.32 4.98 -1.52
C PHE A 2 10.46 6.35 -2.23
N ASP A 3 10.97 7.38 -1.56
CA ASP A 3 11.17 8.70 -2.18
C ASP A 3 12.05 8.64 -3.44
N LYS A 4 13.09 7.80 -3.44
CA LYS A 4 13.93 7.55 -4.63
C LYS A 4 13.14 6.90 -5.77
N ILE A 5 12.26 5.93 -5.45
CA ILE A 5 11.39 5.29 -6.45
C ILE A 5 10.50 6.33 -7.13
N TYR A 6 9.88 7.22 -6.34
CA TYR A 6 9.03 8.30 -6.88
C TYR A 6 9.79 9.34 -7.69
N ARG A 7 11.11 9.49 -7.45
CA ARG A 7 12.01 10.34 -8.26
C ARG A 7 12.55 9.64 -9.50
N GLY A 8 12.32 8.33 -9.65
CA GLY A 8 12.95 7.53 -10.70
C GLY A 8 14.45 7.32 -10.48
N GLU A 9 14.91 7.42 -9.24
CA GLU A 9 16.31 7.27 -8.86
C GLU A 9 16.62 5.83 -8.43
N PRO A 10 17.86 5.35 -8.63
CA PRO A 10 18.29 4.05 -8.11
C PRO A 10 18.06 3.95 -6.60
N THR A 11 17.45 2.85 -6.16
CA THR A 11 17.15 2.62 -4.73
C THR A 11 18.38 2.26 -3.92
N PHE A 12 19.39 1.65 -4.58
CA PHE A 12 20.67 1.25 -4.01
C PHE A 12 21.82 1.70 -4.91
N GLU A 13 23.02 1.80 -4.36
CA GLU A 13 24.22 2.10 -5.12
C GLU A 13 24.52 0.98 -6.14
N GLY A 14 24.69 1.35 -7.39
CA GLY A 14 24.94 0.41 -8.49
C GLY A 14 23.68 -0.25 -9.08
N ALA A 15 22.49 -0.01 -8.53
CA ALA A 15 21.26 -0.48 -9.14
C ALA A 15 20.86 0.40 -10.35
N PRO A 16 20.19 -0.16 -11.39
CA PRO A 16 19.59 0.65 -12.44
C PRO A 16 18.42 1.48 -11.88
N PRO A 17 18.05 2.59 -12.52
CA PRO A 17 16.82 3.29 -12.21
C PRO A 17 15.61 2.34 -12.34
N PRO A 18 14.56 2.52 -11.52
CA PRO A 18 13.34 1.72 -11.66
C PRO A 18 12.67 1.97 -13.01
N THR A 19 12.24 0.92 -13.68
CA THR A 19 11.54 0.98 -14.98
C THR A 19 10.09 1.47 -14.84
N GLY A 20 9.58 1.54 -13.62
CA GLY A 20 8.22 1.97 -13.29
C GLY A 20 7.95 1.83 -11.79
N ILE A 21 6.71 2.06 -11.42
CA ILE A 21 6.25 1.93 -10.04
C ILE A 21 5.19 0.82 -10.03
N PRO A 22 5.38 -0.29 -9.26
CA PRO A 22 4.47 -1.45 -9.31
C PRO A 22 3.02 -1.12 -8.96
N TRP A 23 2.80 -0.16 -8.07
CA TRP A 23 1.46 0.27 -7.65
C TRP A 23 0.90 1.44 -8.46
N ASP A 24 1.66 2.01 -9.42
CA ASP A 24 1.17 3.02 -10.36
C ASP A 24 0.44 2.33 -11.52
N VAL A 25 -0.86 2.21 -11.37
CA VAL A 25 -1.75 1.61 -12.38
C VAL A 25 -2.62 2.65 -13.08
N GLY A 26 -2.37 3.94 -12.83
CA GLY A 26 -3.07 5.07 -13.46
C GLY A 26 -4.54 5.22 -13.05
N GLN A 27 -4.99 4.48 -12.05
CA GLN A 27 -6.35 4.53 -11.50
C GLN A 27 -6.35 4.10 -10.04
N ALA A 28 -7.44 4.38 -9.32
CA ALA A 28 -7.65 3.82 -7.98
C ALA A 28 -7.70 2.28 -8.01
N GLN A 29 -7.36 1.66 -6.89
CA GLN A 29 -7.43 0.22 -6.77
C GLN A 29 -8.87 -0.30 -6.95
N PRO A 30 -9.11 -1.30 -7.82
CA PRO A 30 -10.46 -1.80 -8.10
C PRO A 30 -11.24 -2.21 -6.85
N ARG A 31 -10.55 -2.81 -5.86
CA ARG A 31 -11.17 -3.21 -4.58
C ARG A 31 -11.62 -2.04 -3.72
N LEU A 32 -10.92 -0.91 -3.80
CA LEU A 32 -11.36 0.33 -3.15
C LEU A 32 -12.57 0.94 -3.88
N MET A 33 -12.58 0.89 -5.22
CA MET A 33 -13.72 1.37 -6.02
C MET A 33 -14.98 0.55 -5.72
N GLU A 34 -14.85 -0.77 -5.60
CA GLU A 34 -15.95 -1.67 -5.21
C GLU A 34 -16.44 -1.36 -3.78
N LEU A 35 -15.51 -1.19 -2.84
CA LEU A 35 -15.82 -0.85 -1.46
C LEU A 35 -16.60 0.47 -1.36
N GLU A 36 -16.18 1.49 -2.10
CA GLU A 36 -16.88 2.78 -2.18
C GLU A 36 -18.28 2.61 -2.74
N ALA A 37 -18.42 1.93 -3.89
CA ALA A 37 -19.69 1.69 -4.55
C ALA A 37 -20.70 0.93 -3.68
N LEU A 38 -20.20 0.09 -2.76
CA LEU A 38 -21.03 -0.66 -1.80
C LEU A 38 -21.26 0.07 -0.47
N GLY A 39 -20.84 1.35 -0.35
CA GLY A 39 -21.05 2.17 0.84
C GLY A 39 -20.11 1.87 2.01
N GLY A 40 -18.95 1.29 1.73
CA GLY A 40 -17.92 1.02 2.75
C GLY A 40 -17.19 2.28 3.23
N ILE A 41 -17.16 3.35 2.43
CA ILE A 41 -16.53 4.63 2.74
C ILE A 41 -17.53 5.62 3.30
N THR A 42 -17.18 6.32 4.37
CA THR A 42 -18.05 7.31 5.02
C THR A 42 -17.26 8.50 5.55
N GLY A 43 -17.88 9.66 5.62
CA GLY A 43 -17.40 10.85 6.30
C GLY A 43 -16.07 11.42 5.77
N GLU A 44 -15.22 11.87 6.68
CA GLU A 44 -13.89 12.41 6.37
C GLU A 44 -12.87 11.26 6.24
N VAL A 45 -12.18 11.19 5.12
CA VAL A 45 -11.31 10.05 4.76
C VAL A 45 -9.84 10.41 4.92
N LEU A 46 -9.07 9.50 5.54
CA LEU A 46 -7.62 9.48 5.51
C LEU A 46 -7.14 8.40 4.53
N ASP A 47 -6.42 8.80 3.48
CA ASP A 47 -5.63 7.91 2.63
C ASP A 47 -4.17 7.98 3.08
N ILE A 48 -3.71 6.97 3.81
CA ILE A 48 -2.38 6.95 4.45
C ILE A 48 -1.42 6.04 3.69
N GLY A 49 -0.24 6.58 3.37
CA GLY A 49 0.67 6.00 2.40
C GLY A 49 0.11 6.18 0.98
N CYS A 50 -0.43 7.35 0.70
CA CYS A 50 -1.22 7.61 -0.52
C CYS A 50 -0.44 7.50 -1.83
N GLY A 51 0.89 7.44 -1.79
CA GLY A 51 1.74 7.34 -2.97
C GLY A 51 1.46 8.43 -3.98
N LEU A 52 1.08 8.05 -5.18
CA LEU A 52 0.77 8.97 -6.29
C LEU A 52 -0.67 9.51 -6.26
N GLY A 53 -1.45 9.17 -5.23
CA GLY A 53 -2.74 9.77 -4.93
C GLY A 53 -3.93 9.25 -5.74
N GLU A 54 -3.81 8.14 -6.48
CA GLU A 54 -4.93 7.61 -7.28
C GLU A 54 -6.17 7.34 -6.45
N ASN A 55 -6.02 6.71 -5.28
CA ASN A 55 -7.12 6.41 -4.38
C ASN A 55 -7.74 7.70 -3.82
N ALA A 56 -6.89 8.64 -3.36
CA ALA A 56 -7.34 9.93 -2.84
C ALA A 56 -8.10 10.76 -3.89
N VAL A 57 -7.58 10.82 -5.12
CA VAL A 57 -8.20 11.55 -6.25
C VAL A 57 -9.55 10.92 -6.61
N PHE A 58 -9.61 9.58 -6.67
CA PHE A 58 -10.87 8.88 -6.92
C PHE A 58 -11.90 9.21 -5.83
N LEU A 59 -11.57 9.07 -4.55
CA LEU A 59 -12.51 9.35 -3.46
C LEU A 59 -12.96 10.82 -3.45
N ALA A 60 -12.05 11.77 -3.70
CA ALA A 60 -12.40 13.18 -3.83
C ALA A 60 -13.34 13.43 -5.01
N SER A 61 -13.16 12.74 -6.15
CA SER A 61 -14.07 12.83 -7.31
C SER A 61 -15.47 12.27 -7.01
N ARG A 62 -15.56 11.40 -6.01
CA ARG A 62 -16.83 10.85 -5.50
C ARG A 62 -17.50 11.76 -4.46
N GLY A 63 -16.85 12.89 -4.10
CA GLY A 63 -17.39 13.90 -3.19
C GLY A 63 -16.98 13.75 -1.73
N TYR A 64 -16.04 12.85 -1.41
CA TYR A 64 -15.51 12.73 -0.05
C TYR A 64 -14.52 13.86 0.26
N SER A 65 -14.48 14.29 1.53
CA SER A 65 -13.40 15.11 2.07
C SER A 65 -12.21 14.20 2.35
N VAL A 66 -11.12 14.39 1.60
CA VAL A 66 -9.95 13.49 1.67
C VAL A 66 -8.72 14.24 2.14
N THR A 67 -8.07 13.69 3.17
CA THR A 67 -6.69 13.99 3.55
C THR A 67 -5.82 12.81 3.13
N ALA A 68 -4.78 13.09 2.36
CA ALA A 68 -3.89 12.06 1.82
C ALA A 68 -2.44 12.34 2.28
N LEU A 69 -1.85 11.37 2.97
CA LEU A 69 -0.54 11.51 3.60
C LEU A 69 0.43 10.44 3.09
N ASP A 70 1.68 10.85 2.84
CA ASP A 70 2.78 9.94 2.48
C ASP A 70 4.08 10.44 3.10
N GLY A 71 4.99 9.53 3.43
CA GLY A 71 6.32 9.88 3.93
C GLY A 71 7.26 10.46 2.87
N SER A 72 6.91 10.36 1.59
CA SER A 72 7.73 10.84 0.47
C SER A 72 7.26 12.22 -0.03
N PRO A 73 8.11 13.25 0.05
CA PRO A 73 7.83 14.55 -0.58
C PRO A 73 7.61 14.44 -2.10
N ALA A 74 8.33 13.55 -2.78
CA ALA A 74 8.19 13.34 -4.22
C ALA A 74 6.83 12.71 -4.59
N ALA A 75 6.32 11.78 -3.76
CA ALA A 75 4.97 11.24 -3.92
C ALA A 75 3.92 12.35 -3.79
N ILE A 76 4.01 13.17 -2.76
CA ILE A 76 3.08 14.27 -2.49
C ILE A 76 3.09 15.33 -3.61
N GLU A 77 4.25 15.65 -4.16
CA GLU A 77 4.34 16.57 -5.31
C GLU A 77 3.57 16.01 -6.52
N ARG A 78 3.80 14.74 -6.87
CA ARG A 78 3.15 14.07 -7.99
C ARG A 78 1.64 13.89 -7.77
N SER A 79 1.22 13.57 -6.55
CA SER A 79 -0.19 13.41 -6.22
C SER A 79 -0.97 14.73 -6.31
N ARG A 80 -0.34 15.86 -5.91
CA ARG A 80 -0.92 17.21 -6.10
C ARG A 80 -1.10 17.55 -7.57
N ALA A 81 -0.11 17.25 -8.42
CA ALA A 81 -0.21 17.46 -9.86
C ALA A 81 -1.37 16.65 -10.44
N ARG A 82 -1.50 15.39 -10.09
CA ARG A 82 -2.61 14.51 -10.53
C ARG A 82 -3.98 15.04 -10.10
N ALA A 83 -4.14 15.47 -8.86
CA ALA A 83 -5.40 16.05 -8.39
C ALA A 83 -5.77 17.33 -9.14
N ALA A 84 -4.78 18.17 -9.45
CA ALA A 84 -4.96 19.39 -10.25
C ALA A 84 -5.39 19.09 -11.69
N GLU A 85 -4.81 18.06 -12.33
CA GLU A 85 -5.19 17.60 -13.67
C GLU A 85 -6.65 17.13 -13.73
N VAL A 86 -7.10 16.42 -12.69
CA VAL A 86 -8.49 15.93 -12.58
C VAL A 86 -9.45 17.04 -12.12
N GLY A 87 -8.93 18.11 -11.50
CA GLY A 87 -9.73 19.23 -10.99
C GLY A 87 -10.46 18.92 -9.67
N VAL A 88 -9.89 18.08 -8.81
CA VAL A 88 -10.44 17.74 -7.51
C VAL A 88 -9.59 18.29 -6.36
N ALA A 89 -10.24 18.58 -5.23
CA ALA A 89 -9.58 19.06 -4.03
C ALA A 89 -9.26 17.91 -3.08
N VAL A 90 -7.98 17.73 -2.77
CA VAL A 90 -7.48 16.79 -1.75
C VAL A 90 -6.48 17.52 -0.87
N THR A 91 -6.53 17.30 0.44
CA THR A 91 -5.54 17.83 1.38
C THR A 91 -4.33 16.89 1.43
N PHE A 92 -3.29 17.21 0.70
CA PHE A 92 -2.05 16.42 0.68
C PHE A 92 -1.03 16.93 1.68
N GLY A 93 -0.37 16.00 2.40
CA GLY A 93 0.68 16.31 3.37
C GLY A 93 1.79 15.25 3.44
N VAL A 94 3.01 15.71 3.72
CA VAL A 94 4.11 14.80 4.07
C VAL A 94 4.00 14.49 5.56
N ALA A 95 3.90 13.19 5.91
CA ALA A 95 3.79 12.76 7.29
C ALA A 95 4.39 11.36 7.49
N ASP A 96 4.92 11.11 8.68
CA ASP A 96 5.26 9.76 9.12
C ASP A 96 3.98 9.07 9.61
N ALA A 97 3.63 7.94 9.01
CA ALA A 97 2.43 7.18 9.38
C ALA A 97 2.47 6.69 10.84
N THR A 98 3.66 6.55 11.44
CA THR A 98 3.82 6.15 12.84
C THR A 98 3.65 7.32 13.82
N ASP A 99 3.59 8.58 13.32
CA ASP A 99 3.34 9.78 14.10
C ASP A 99 2.27 10.66 13.44
N LEU A 100 1.02 10.45 13.82
CA LEU A 100 -0.14 11.22 13.35
C LEU A 100 -0.55 12.31 14.34
N THR A 101 0.41 12.92 15.05
CA THR A 101 0.16 14.03 15.97
C THR A 101 -0.47 15.22 15.23
N GLY A 102 -1.55 15.76 15.78
CA GLY A 102 -2.31 16.88 15.20
C GLY A 102 -3.49 16.46 14.31
N TYR A 103 -3.74 15.15 14.17
CA TYR A 103 -4.90 14.62 13.45
C TYR A 103 -5.96 13.99 14.38
N ASP A 104 -5.87 14.19 15.70
CA ASP A 104 -6.69 13.52 16.71
C ASP A 104 -8.21 13.67 16.44
N GLY A 105 -8.95 12.56 16.47
CA GLY A 105 -10.40 12.50 16.38
C GLY A 105 -10.98 13.08 15.08
N ARG A 106 -10.26 13.00 13.98
CA ARG A 106 -10.64 13.70 12.75
C ARG A 106 -11.33 12.83 11.71
N PHE A 107 -10.91 11.59 11.54
CA PHE A 107 -11.33 10.78 10.40
C PHE A 107 -12.42 9.77 10.75
N ASP A 108 -13.34 9.56 9.81
CA ASP A 108 -14.39 8.55 9.87
C ASP A 108 -13.99 7.27 9.14
N THR A 109 -13.13 7.39 8.13
CA THR A 109 -12.61 6.25 7.36
C THR A 109 -11.12 6.40 7.15
N VAL A 110 -10.38 5.29 7.32
CA VAL A 110 -8.97 5.15 6.94
C VAL A 110 -8.85 4.14 5.82
N VAL A 111 -8.11 4.51 4.78
CA VAL A 111 -7.68 3.64 3.69
C VAL A 111 -6.18 3.45 3.78
N ASP A 112 -5.74 2.21 3.91
CA ASP A 112 -4.34 1.78 3.80
C ASP A 112 -4.21 0.84 2.61
N SER A 113 -3.61 1.34 1.56
CA SER A 113 -3.43 0.60 0.30
C SER A 113 -1.95 0.27 0.10
N ALA A 114 -1.49 -0.81 0.74
CA ALA A 114 -0.14 -1.34 0.63
C ALA A 114 0.95 -0.62 1.47
N LEU A 115 0.58 0.08 2.56
CA LEU A 115 1.55 0.67 3.48
C LEU A 115 1.93 -0.27 4.64
N TYR A 116 0.96 -0.92 5.29
CA TYR A 116 1.13 -1.67 6.54
C TYR A 116 2.28 -2.69 6.50
N HIS A 117 2.42 -3.43 5.41
CA HIS A 117 3.48 -4.42 5.25
C HIS A 117 4.88 -3.80 5.02
N CYS A 118 4.99 -2.50 4.87
CA CYS A 118 6.25 -1.77 4.76
C CYS A 118 6.86 -1.43 6.13
N LEU A 119 6.07 -1.53 7.20
CA LEU A 119 6.47 -1.25 8.57
C LEU A 119 6.99 -2.52 9.26
N ASP A 120 7.89 -2.36 10.21
CA ASP A 120 8.25 -3.40 11.16
C ASP A 120 7.19 -3.52 12.28
N ASP A 121 7.35 -4.47 13.19
CA ASP A 121 6.36 -4.74 14.23
C ASP A 121 6.14 -3.58 15.19
N ASP A 122 7.20 -2.83 15.55
CA ASP A 122 7.09 -1.64 16.40
C ASP A 122 6.39 -0.51 15.64
N GLY A 123 6.75 -0.32 14.37
CA GLY A 123 6.11 0.62 13.47
C GLY A 123 4.62 0.32 13.27
N ARG A 124 4.23 -0.95 13.07
CA ARG A 124 2.81 -1.36 12.96
C ARG A 124 2.02 -1.03 14.21
N ARG A 125 2.58 -1.29 15.40
CA ARG A 125 1.93 -0.93 16.67
C ARG A 125 1.78 0.57 16.84
N ALA A 126 2.84 1.35 16.58
CA ALA A 126 2.80 2.81 16.63
C ALA A 126 1.77 3.38 15.65
N TYR A 127 1.74 2.84 14.43
CA TYR A 127 0.80 3.20 13.38
C TYR A 127 -0.65 2.90 13.76
N ALA A 128 -0.97 1.67 14.19
CA ALA A 128 -2.33 1.30 14.59
C ALA A 128 -2.86 2.14 15.76
N ASN A 129 -2.01 2.43 16.76
CA ASN A 129 -2.33 3.34 17.86
C ASN A 129 -2.49 4.80 17.38
N GLY A 130 -1.66 5.25 16.44
CA GLY A 130 -1.77 6.56 15.80
C GLY A 130 -3.09 6.73 15.07
N LEU A 131 -3.49 5.74 14.28
CA LEU A 131 -4.77 5.72 13.58
C LEU A 131 -5.96 5.72 14.56
N HIS A 132 -5.85 4.97 15.66
CA HIS A 132 -6.91 4.97 16.67
C HIS A 132 -7.11 6.38 17.25
N ARG A 133 -6.03 7.11 17.58
CA ARG A 133 -6.14 8.51 18.04
C ARG A 133 -6.69 9.44 16.95
N ALA A 134 -6.25 9.26 15.70
CA ALA A 134 -6.61 10.14 14.59
C ALA A 134 -8.07 10.01 14.13
N THR A 135 -8.72 8.92 14.51
CA THR A 135 -10.08 8.60 14.06
C THR A 135 -11.14 8.97 15.11
N ARG A 136 -12.39 9.12 14.66
CA ARG A 136 -13.57 9.27 15.52
C ARG A 136 -14.04 7.93 16.06
N PRO A 137 -14.86 7.89 17.11
CA PRO A 137 -15.59 6.68 17.50
C PRO A 137 -16.31 6.05 16.30
N ASP A 138 -16.39 4.73 16.23
CA ASP A 138 -16.99 3.96 15.13
C ASP A 138 -16.34 4.12 13.76
N ALA A 139 -15.18 4.76 13.67
CA ALA A 139 -14.42 4.88 12.43
C ALA A 139 -14.03 3.52 11.86
N ARG A 140 -13.91 3.45 10.54
CA ARG A 140 -13.56 2.25 9.80
C ARG A 140 -12.14 2.33 9.27
N TRP A 141 -11.42 1.22 9.33
CA TRP A 141 -10.12 1.07 8.71
C TRP A 141 -10.14 -0.06 7.68
N HIS A 142 -9.85 0.28 6.45
CA HIS A 142 -9.75 -0.64 5.31
C HIS A 142 -8.29 -0.77 4.93
N LEU A 143 -7.70 -1.93 5.28
CA LEU A 143 -6.29 -2.25 5.10
C LEU A 143 -6.13 -3.31 4.02
N TYR A 144 -5.24 -3.05 3.05
CA TYR A 144 -4.85 -3.98 2.00
C TYR A 144 -3.33 -4.22 2.11
N CYS A 145 -2.90 -5.44 2.37
CA CYS A 145 -1.48 -5.72 2.56
C CYS A 145 -1.06 -7.09 2.01
N PHE A 146 0.24 -7.27 1.80
CA PHE A 146 0.82 -8.59 1.60
C PHE A 146 0.70 -9.42 2.88
N SER A 147 0.38 -10.71 2.73
CA SER A 147 0.31 -11.65 3.83
C SER A 147 0.94 -12.98 3.47
N GLU A 148 1.17 -13.81 4.49
CA GLU A 148 1.67 -15.18 4.32
C GLU A 148 0.70 -16.08 3.55
N GLY A 149 -0.59 -15.73 3.54
CA GLY A 149 -1.66 -16.45 2.86
C GLY A 149 -1.69 -16.29 1.33
N ASN A 150 -0.60 -15.85 0.72
CA ASN A 150 -0.49 -15.76 -0.73
C ASN A 150 -0.52 -17.14 -1.38
N VAL A 151 -1.65 -17.46 -2.00
CA VAL A 151 -1.90 -18.79 -2.57
C VAL A 151 -1.18 -19.08 -3.88
N ASN A 152 -0.65 -18.07 -4.56
CA ASN A 152 0.02 -18.25 -5.86
C ASN A 152 1.54 -18.06 -5.83
N GLY A 153 2.11 -17.79 -4.65
CA GLY A 153 3.56 -17.69 -4.47
C GLY A 153 4.25 -16.59 -5.29
N VAL A 154 3.49 -15.63 -5.82
CA VAL A 154 4.02 -14.56 -6.69
C VAL A 154 4.79 -13.51 -5.89
N ILE A 155 4.61 -13.46 -4.57
CA ILE A 155 5.12 -12.38 -3.73
C ILE A 155 6.20 -12.89 -2.79
N SER A 156 7.29 -12.12 -2.73
CA SER A 156 8.40 -12.42 -1.83
C SER A 156 7.95 -12.46 -0.37
N PRO A 157 8.28 -13.52 0.37
CA PRO A 157 7.98 -13.63 1.80
C PRO A 157 8.64 -12.55 2.67
N MET A 158 9.60 -11.79 2.12
CA MET A 158 10.31 -10.74 2.86
C MET A 158 9.43 -9.56 3.32
N ARG A 159 8.21 -9.43 2.79
CA ARG A 159 7.28 -8.36 3.15
C ARG A 159 5.89 -8.86 3.56
N SER A 160 5.72 -10.16 3.66
CA SER A 160 4.45 -10.71 4.12
C SER A 160 4.26 -10.48 5.61
N VAL A 161 3.03 -10.27 6.00
CA VAL A 161 2.61 -10.11 7.40
C VAL A 161 1.69 -11.26 7.73
N SER A 162 1.98 -11.96 8.84
CA SER A 162 1.13 -13.06 9.29
C SER A 162 -0.25 -12.56 9.72
N GLU A 163 -1.25 -13.42 9.58
CA GLU A 163 -2.58 -13.14 10.09
C GLU A 163 -2.57 -12.87 11.59
N ASP A 164 -1.79 -13.67 12.35
CA ASP A 164 -1.66 -13.50 13.80
C ASP A 164 -1.07 -12.15 14.17
N ASN A 165 0.02 -11.72 13.49
CA ASN A 165 0.59 -10.38 13.71
C ASN A 165 -0.44 -9.28 13.45
N THR A 166 -1.21 -9.40 12.36
CA THR A 166 -2.24 -8.43 12.01
C THR A 166 -3.35 -8.41 13.06
N ARG A 167 -3.86 -9.57 13.49
CA ARG A 167 -4.90 -9.69 14.52
C ARG A 167 -4.43 -9.09 15.86
N ASP A 168 -3.25 -9.48 16.31
CA ASP A 168 -2.70 -9.04 17.59
C ASP A 168 -2.45 -7.52 17.58
N THR A 169 -1.88 -6.99 16.51
CA THR A 169 -1.61 -5.56 16.39
C THR A 169 -2.89 -4.73 16.40
N LEU A 170 -3.88 -5.09 15.57
CA LEU A 170 -5.11 -4.33 15.48
C LEU A 170 -5.92 -4.42 16.78
N THR A 171 -6.13 -5.62 17.31
CA THR A 171 -6.95 -5.79 18.52
C THR A 171 -6.33 -5.16 19.75
N SER A 172 -4.99 -5.24 19.92
CA SER A 172 -4.30 -4.57 21.02
C SER A 172 -4.29 -3.04 20.91
N SER A 173 -4.56 -2.50 19.73
CA SER A 173 -4.62 -1.06 19.46
C SER A 173 -6.04 -0.49 19.38
N GLY A 174 -7.06 -1.21 19.88
CA GLY A 174 -8.44 -0.74 19.95
C GLY A 174 -9.22 -0.85 18.63
N TRP A 175 -8.84 -1.81 17.77
CA TRP A 175 -9.56 -2.12 16.54
C TRP A 175 -10.22 -3.48 16.61
N ARG A 176 -11.53 -3.54 16.36
CA ARG A 176 -12.25 -4.80 16.15
C ARG A 176 -12.15 -5.18 14.67
N ILE A 177 -11.71 -6.39 14.40
CA ILE A 177 -11.67 -6.92 13.04
C ILE A 177 -13.06 -7.44 12.69
N ASP A 178 -13.71 -6.78 11.71
CA ASP A 178 -15.02 -7.16 11.20
C ASP A 178 -14.89 -8.19 10.08
N PHE A 179 -13.83 -8.09 9.29
CA PHE A 179 -13.47 -9.05 8.23
C PHE A 179 -11.96 -9.10 8.04
N LEU A 180 -11.42 -10.28 7.84
CA LEU A 180 -10.05 -10.51 7.38
C LEU A 180 -10.06 -11.69 6.42
N GLY A 181 -9.55 -11.49 5.22
CA GLY A 181 -9.56 -12.55 4.22
C GLY A 181 -8.80 -12.19 2.95
N PRO A 182 -8.72 -13.13 2.01
CA PRO A 182 -8.00 -12.93 0.76
C PRO A 182 -8.67 -11.89 -0.14
N THR A 183 -7.85 -11.14 -0.86
CA THR A 183 -8.27 -10.19 -1.89
C THR A 183 -7.23 -10.11 -3.01
N THR A 184 -7.40 -9.19 -3.94
CA THR A 184 -6.43 -8.90 -4.99
C THR A 184 -6.05 -7.43 -5.00
N TYR A 185 -4.83 -7.16 -5.45
CA TYR A 185 -4.27 -5.83 -5.65
C TYR A 185 -3.78 -5.71 -7.09
N LEU A 186 -4.22 -4.67 -7.80
CA LEU A 186 -3.80 -4.46 -9.18
C LEU A 186 -2.40 -3.86 -9.21
N ALA A 187 -1.50 -4.48 -9.95
CA ALA A 187 -0.12 -4.04 -10.09
C ALA A 187 0.28 -3.85 -11.55
N ASN A 188 1.20 -2.92 -11.78
CA ASN A 188 1.87 -2.72 -13.04
C ASN A 188 3.05 -3.70 -13.15
N THR A 189 2.94 -4.68 -14.03
CA THR A 189 3.96 -5.72 -14.20
C THR A 189 5.20 -5.24 -14.92
N ALA A 190 5.12 -4.20 -15.75
CA ALA A 190 6.30 -3.60 -16.37
C ALA A 190 7.33 -3.09 -15.33
N ALA A 191 6.85 -2.72 -14.13
CA ALA A 191 7.69 -2.31 -13.03
C ALA A 191 8.21 -3.49 -12.17
N LEU A 192 7.71 -4.71 -12.38
CA LEU A 192 8.09 -5.91 -11.64
C LEU A 192 9.11 -6.77 -12.42
N GLY A 193 9.23 -6.54 -13.73
CA GLY A 193 10.17 -7.22 -14.61
C GLY A 193 11.57 -6.60 -14.52
N GLY A 194 12.38 -7.04 -13.54
CA GLY A 194 13.82 -6.74 -13.51
C GLY A 194 14.63 -7.96 -13.96
N ASP A 195 15.75 -7.76 -14.64
CA ASP A 195 16.71 -8.83 -14.88
C ASP A 195 17.50 -9.20 -13.60
N ASP A 196 18.29 -10.25 -13.65
CA ASP A 196 19.07 -10.74 -12.49
C ASP A 196 20.08 -9.70 -11.97
N THR A 197 20.37 -8.65 -12.73
CA THR A 197 21.25 -7.54 -12.36
C THR A 197 20.53 -6.48 -11.52
N SER A 198 19.20 -6.56 -11.41
CA SER A 198 18.37 -5.61 -10.62
C SER A 198 18.55 -5.78 -9.11
N ILE A 199 19.06 -6.94 -8.64
CA ILE A 199 19.37 -7.18 -7.22
C ILE A 199 20.85 -6.85 -7.02
N PRO A 200 21.17 -5.83 -6.21
CA PRO A 200 22.55 -5.50 -5.90
C PRO A 200 23.28 -6.70 -5.28
N GLU A 201 24.54 -6.91 -5.67
CA GLU A 201 25.37 -8.03 -5.17
C GLU A 201 25.42 -8.07 -3.64
N GLN A 202 25.48 -6.91 -2.97
CA GLN A 202 25.43 -6.80 -1.52
C GLN A 202 24.13 -7.36 -0.92
N MET A 203 23.00 -7.13 -1.58
CA MET A 203 21.70 -7.64 -1.14
C MET A 203 21.61 -9.15 -1.41
N ARG A 204 22.14 -9.61 -2.55
CA ARG A 204 22.22 -11.04 -2.90
C ARG A 204 23.04 -11.83 -1.87
N GLN A 205 24.15 -11.26 -1.38
CA GLN A 205 25.00 -11.88 -0.35
C GLN A 205 24.34 -11.96 1.03
N MET A 206 23.31 -11.14 1.30
CA MET A 206 22.54 -11.18 2.54
C MET A 206 21.34 -12.14 2.49
N MET A 207 21.03 -12.69 1.31
CA MET A 207 19.91 -13.59 1.10
C MET A 207 20.30 -15.05 1.27
N SER A 208 19.39 -15.86 1.81
CA SER A 208 19.58 -17.31 1.83
C SER A 208 19.44 -17.91 0.42
N ALA A 209 20.01 -19.10 0.23
CA ALA A 209 19.83 -19.84 -1.03
C ALA A 209 18.36 -20.09 -1.36
N GLU A 210 17.55 -20.36 -0.36
CA GLU A 210 16.08 -20.56 -0.49
C GLU A 210 15.37 -19.28 -0.96
N GLN A 211 15.74 -18.11 -0.42
CA GLN A 211 15.19 -16.82 -0.86
C GLN A 211 15.56 -16.50 -2.32
N LEU A 212 16.80 -16.81 -2.72
CA LEU A 212 17.25 -16.63 -4.10
C LEU A 212 16.52 -17.56 -5.06
N GLU A 213 16.29 -18.82 -4.67
CA GLU A 213 15.53 -19.79 -5.47
C GLU A 213 14.06 -19.36 -5.61
N GLN A 214 13.43 -18.91 -4.52
CA GLN A 214 12.06 -18.38 -4.56
C GLN A 214 11.95 -17.16 -5.47
N MET A 215 12.92 -16.26 -5.45
CA MET A 215 12.92 -15.09 -6.34
C MET A 215 13.08 -15.51 -7.81
N ALA A 216 13.95 -16.49 -8.09
CA ALA A 216 14.11 -17.02 -9.44
C ALA A 216 12.85 -17.70 -9.96
N ASP A 217 12.14 -18.45 -9.11
CA ASP A 217 10.86 -19.07 -9.46
C ASP A 217 9.76 -18.01 -9.74
N VAL A 218 9.64 -17.03 -8.87
CA VAL A 218 8.71 -15.90 -9.07
C VAL A 218 9.00 -15.19 -10.39
N ARG A 219 10.26 -14.90 -10.67
CA ARG A 219 10.66 -14.27 -11.92
C ARG A 219 10.31 -15.10 -13.14
N SER A 220 10.62 -16.40 -13.14
CA SER A 220 10.27 -17.31 -14.24
C SER A 220 8.76 -17.32 -14.53
N ARG A 221 7.94 -17.23 -13.48
CA ARG A 221 6.48 -17.11 -13.62
C ARG A 221 6.08 -15.76 -14.22
N PHE A 222 6.71 -14.66 -13.82
CA PHE A 222 6.47 -13.36 -14.44
C PHE A 222 6.88 -13.33 -15.92
N GLU A 223 8.04 -13.87 -16.29
CA GLU A 223 8.48 -13.98 -17.68
C GLU A 223 7.47 -14.77 -18.55
N THR A 224 6.76 -15.71 -17.93
CA THR A 224 5.73 -16.50 -18.61
C THR A 224 4.42 -15.74 -18.74
N ILE A 225 3.98 -15.03 -17.69
CA ILE A 225 2.64 -14.44 -17.65
C ILE A 225 2.57 -13.04 -18.26
N VAL A 226 3.61 -12.22 -18.09
CA VAL A 226 3.61 -10.82 -18.57
C VAL A 226 3.31 -10.70 -20.06
N PRO A 227 3.89 -11.51 -20.97
CA PRO A 227 3.55 -11.46 -22.40
C PRO A 227 2.10 -11.83 -22.75
N MET A 228 1.36 -12.39 -21.79
CA MET A 228 -0.04 -12.83 -21.98
C MET A 228 -1.04 -11.80 -21.41
N LEU A 229 -0.55 -10.76 -20.76
CA LEU A 229 -1.40 -9.75 -20.14
C LEU A 229 -1.71 -8.62 -21.11
N ASP A 230 -2.96 -8.19 -21.11
CA ASP A 230 -3.34 -6.92 -21.71
C ASP A 230 -2.97 -5.79 -20.74
N ASP A 231 -2.38 -4.72 -21.25
CA ASP A 231 -2.06 -3.49 -20.48
C ASP A 231 -1.01 -3.63 -19.34
N ASP A 232 -0.15 -4.64 -19.35
CA ASP A 232 0.88 -4.85 -18.32
C ASP A 232 0.32 -4.84 -16.89
N ARG A 233 -0.90 -5.31 -16.67
CA ARG A 233 -1.56 -5.31 -15.37
C ARG A 233 -1.85 -6.71 -14.87
N LEU A 234 -1.53 -6.95 -13.60
CA LEU A 234 -1.77 -8.24 -12.93
C LEU A 234 -2.42 -8.02 -11.57
N HIS A 235 -3.43 -8.82 -11.26
CA HIS A 235 -3.98 -8.91 -9.92
C HIS A 235 -3.08 -9.78 -9.04
N LEU A 236 -2.34 -9.14 -8.13
CA LEU A 236 -1.55 -9.81 -7.11
C LEU A 236 -2.45 -10.25 -5.95
N PRO A 237 -2.18 -11.39 -5.31
CA PRO A 237 -2.89 -11.80 -4.11
C PRO A 237 -2.48 -10.93 -2.92
N PHE A 238 -3.48 -10.43 -2.22
CA PHE A 238 -3.36 -9.63 -1.01
C PHE A 238 -4.30 -10.17 0.07
N THR A 239 -4.15 -9.69 1.26
CA THR A 239 -5.13 -9.78 2.34
C THR A 239 -5.80 -8.44 2.51
N VAL A 240 -7.11 -8.44 2.70
CA VAL A 240 -7.88 -7.28 3.13
C VAL A 240 -8.33 -7.45 4.57
N VAL A 241 -8.26 -6.36 5.33
CA VAL A 241 -8.86 -6.27 6.66
C VAL A 241 -9.83 -5.10 6.67
N HIS A 242 -11.05 -5.35 7.10
CA HIS A 242 -12.00 -4.33 7.49
C HIS A 242 -12.11 -4.34 9.01
N ALA A 243 -11.79 -3.22 9.62
CA ALA A 243 -11.82 -3.06 11.07
C ALA A 243 -12.62 -1.83 11.47
N SER A 244 -13.25 -1.90 12.63
CA SER A 244 -13.95 -0.79 13.25
C SER A 244 -13.25 -0.38 14.55
N ARG A 245 -13.14 0.92 14.78
CA ARG A 245 -12.63 1.45 16.04
C ARG A 245 -13.56 1.04 17.19
N VAL A 246 -12.97 0.56 18.26
CA VAL A 246 -13.66 0.34 19.54
C VAL A 246 -13.05 1.25 20.62
N ASP A 247 -13.90 1.70 21.53
CA ASP A 247 -13.50 2.59 22.64
C ASP A 247 -12.74 1.83 23.73
#